data_d6e5a4d62dfaa4145f92a445899b6f4d
#
_entry.id   d6e5a4d62dfaa4145f92a445899b6f4d
#
_cell.length_a   1.000
_cell.length_b   1.000
_cell.length_c   1.000
_cell.angle_alpha   90.00
_cell.angle_beta   90.00
_cell.angle_gamma   90.00
#
_symmetry.space_group_name_H-M   'P 1'
#
loop_
_entity.id
_entity.type
_entity.pdbx_description
1 polymer ?
#
loop_
_entity_poly.entity_id
_entity_poly.type
_entity_poly.pdbx_seq_one_letter_code
_entity_poly.pdbx_strand_id
1 'polypeptide(L)'
;MEFDLWWLLVCPLFFGLGWLAARIDIKHLITESSALPRSYFKGLNFLLNEQPDKAIESFMEVVEGDPETVDLYFALGSMFRRRGEIERAIRMHQSALERPNLSEEQRVQALFELGQDYLKAGLLDRAEESFAKLREGPHRAEALAHLLAIYQQEKEWAQAIDVAVMLEKDSGQSWQKEIANFYCELAAASRGDEAQDYLERALATNRKCVRASLLLGDKAAEAGRHEEAIEHWARVEQQNPGYLALVAGRLLKSYQALDRLEEGAARVRAYLSNYPSLDLLDVVFQATLDAEGPEAAYHLVRDELKRNPTLLGLNKLIEAQLLSAPADRRTDLEMVKNLVHTHTRGLARYSCDNCGFKARQFYWQCPACLGWETYPPRRAEEFELAP
;
A
#
# COMPACT_ATOMS: atom_id res chain seq x y z
N MET A 1 11.49 31.22 -85.76
CA MET A 1 11.21 30.22 -84.73
C MET A 1 9.80 29.62 -85.01
N GLU A 2 9.79 28.49 -85.69
CA GLU A 2 8.55 27.79 -85.98
C GLU A 2 8.07 27.11 -84.71
N PHE A 3 6.95 27.58 -84.19
CA PHE A 3 6.31 26.89 -83.05
C PHE A 3 5.65 25.65 -83.60
N ASP A 4 6.24 24.49 -83.35
CA ASP A 4 5.67 23.22 -83.77
C ASP A 4 4.34 23.00 -83.00
N LEU A 5 3.23 22.97 -83.76
CA LEU A 5 1.86 22.74 -83.22
C LEU A 5 1.75 21.46 -82.40
N TRP A 6 2.77 20.61 -82.37
CA TRP A 6 2.90 19.38 -81.65
C TRP A 6 2.88 19.58 -80.11
N TRP A 7 3.42 20.70 -79.60
CA TRP A 7 3.46 21.04 -78.18
C TRP A 7 2.06 21.29 -77.60
N LEU A 8 1.07 21.70 -78.44
CA LEU A 8 -0.31 21.87 -78.04
C LEU A 8 -1.01 20.54 -77.71
N LEU A 9 -0.55 19.40 -78.24
CA LEU A 9 -1.10 18.07 -77.94
C LEU A 9 -0.52 17.48 -76.64
N VAL A 10 0.67 17.95 -76.20
CA VAL A 10 1.33 17.49 -74.96
C VAL A 10 0.58 17.99 -73.72
N CYS A 11 0.01 19.21 -73.74
CA CYS A 11 -0.72 19.79 -72.63
C CYS A 11 -1.96 18.98 -72.23
N PRO A 12 -2.86 18.59 -73.13
CA PRO A 12 -4.02 17.76 -72.77
C PRO A 12 -3.62 16.35 -72.33
N LEU A 13 -2.51 15.81 -72.86
CA LEU A 13 -1.97 14.51 -72.42
C LEU A 13 -1.49 14.53 -70.96
N PHE A 14 -0.70 15.53 -70.61
CA PHE A 14 -0.27 15.69 -69.22
C PHE A 14 -1.39 16.03 -68.24
N PHE A 15 -2.38 16.83 -68.70
CA PHE A 15 -3.60 17.10 -67.94
C PHE A 15 -4.41 15.82 -67.71
N GLY A 16 -4.58 15.00 -68.76
CA GLY A 16 -5.24 13.72 -68.66
C GLY A 16 -4.57 12.74 -67.73
N LEU A 17 -3.20 12.64 -67.76
CA LEU A 17 -2.42 11.79 -66.90
C LEU A 17 -2.44 12.33 -65.46
N GLY A 18 -2.33 13.62 -65.24
CA GLY A 18 -2.45 14.25 -63.91
C GLY A 18 -3.84 14.05 -63.30
N TRP A 19 -4.91 14.20 -64.10
CA TRP A 19 -6.29 13.94 -63.67
C TRP A 19 -6.49 12.47 -63.29
N LEU A 20 -5.92 11.55 -64.11
CA LEU A 20 -5.99 10.09 -63.86
C LEU A 20 -5.23 9.73 -62.56
N ALA A 21 -4.02 10.24 -62.37
CA ALA A 21 -3.23 10.05 -61.17
C ALA A 21 -3.94 10.59 -59.91
N ALA A 22 -4.48 11.81 -59.96
CA ALA A 22 -5.24 12.40 -58.87
C ALA A 22 -6.51 11.58 -58.54
N ARG A 23 -7.16 11.00 -59.57
CA ARG A 23 -8.36 10.18 -59.37
C ARG A 23 -8.04 8.80 -58.76
N ILE A 24 -6.88 8.25 -59.06
CA ILE A 24 -6.40 6.99 -58.47
C ILE A 24 -6.00 7.22 -57.00
N ASP A 25 -5.29 8.31 -56.74
CA ASP A 25 -4.84 8.67 -55.39
C ASP A 25 -6.03 8.99 -54.46
N ILE A 26 -7.03 9.77 -54.96
CA ILE A 26 -8.25 10.05 -54.22
C ILE A 26 -9.08 8.78 -53.97
N LYS A 27 -9.14 7.85 -54.94
CA LYS A 27 -9.81 6.57 -54.72
C LYS A 27 -9.09 5.70 -53.70
N HIS A 28 -7.74 5.71 -53.69
CA HIS A 28 -6.96 4.97 -52.69
C HIS A 28 -7.16 5.55 -51.28
N LEU A 29 -7.10 6.88 -51.13
CA LEU A 29 -7.39 7.58 -49.88
C LEU A 29 -8.84 7.39 -49.39
N ILE A 30 -9.81 7.39 -50.30
CA ILE A 30 -11.21 7.13 -49.93
C ILE A 30 -11.45 5.66 -49.58
N THR A 31 -10.72 4.73 -50.20
CA THR A 31 -10.80 3.29 -49.87
C THR A 31 -10.14 2.99 -48.53
N GLU A 32 -9.01 3.61 -48.20
CA GLU A 32 -8.38 3.53 -46.86
C GLU A 32 -9.21 4.19 -45.77
N SER A 33 -9.82 5.37 -46.04
CA SER A 33 -10.69 6.03 -45.06
C SER A 33 -12.07 5.39 -44.89
N SER A 34 -12.52 4.58 -45.87
CA SER A 34 -13.76 3.81 -45.78
C SER A 34 -13.57 2.40 -45.21
N ALA A 35 -12.39 2.06 -44.76
CA ALA A 35 -12.06 0.74 -44.18
C ALA A 35 -12.74 0.47 -42.83
N LEU A 36 -13.16 1.52 -42.11
CA LEU A 36 -13.84 1.33 -40.81
C LEU A 36 -15.35 1.12 -41.03
N PRO A 37 -15.91 0.01 -40.56
CA PRO A 37 -17.35 -0.28 -40.67
C PRO A 37 -18.21 0.81 -40.03
N ARG A 38 -19.41 1.03 -40.57
CA ARG A 38 -20.40 2.00 -40.00
C ARG A 38 -20.68 1.67 -38.50
N SER A 39 -20.66 0.42 -38.13
CA SER A 39 -20.87 -0.05 -36.76
C SER A 39 -19.79 0.47 -35.80
N TYR A 40 -18.56 0.73 -36.27
CA TYR A 40 -17.49 1.36 -35.46
C TYR A 40 -17.88 2.79 -35.03
N PHE A 41 -18.27 3.62 -35.96
CA PHE A 41 -18.70 5.00 -35.67
C PHE A 41 -19.99 5.04 -34.84
N LYS A 42 -20.87 4.06 -35.01
CA LYS A 42 -22.09 3.90 -34.22
C LYS A 42 -21.72 3.53 -32.78
N GLY A 43 -20.73 2.63 -32.57
CA GLY A 43 -20.19 2.27 -31.25
C GLY A 43 -19.56 3.47 -30.54
N LEU A 44 -18.73 4.26 -31.24
CA LEU A 44 -18.17 5.50 -30.68
C LEU A 44 -19.26 6.51 -30.26
N ASN A 45 -20.28 6.67 -31.07
CA ASN A 45 -21.40 7.57 -30.75
C ASN A 45 -22.15 7.09 -29.49
N PHE A 46 -22.39 5.80 -29.34
CA PHE A 46 -22.96 5.25 -28.11
C PHE A 46 -22.07 5.46 -26.87
N LEU A 47 -20.74 5.36 -27.01
CA LEU A 47 -19.81 5.68 -25.93
C LEU A 47 -19.89 7.14 -25.49
N LEU A 48 -19.90 8.06 -26.45
CA LEU A 48 -20.04 9.50 -26.20
C LEU A 48 -21.38 9.88 -25.56
N ASN A 49 -22.42 9.10 -25.81
CA ASN A 49 -23.76 9.27 -25.21
C ASN A 49 -23.97 8.41 -23.95
N GLU A 50 -22.89 7.92 -23.32
CA GLU A 50 -22.93 7.13 -22.07
C GLU A 50 -23.82 5.87 -22.14
N GLN A 51 -23.90 5.24 -23.34
CA GLN A 51 -24.65 4.02 -23.59
C GLN A 51 -23.70 2.81 -23.86
N PRO A 52 -22.97 2.33 -22.83
CA PRO A 52 -21.91 1.32 -23.02
C PRO A 52 -22.43 -0.01 -23.56
N ASP A 53 -23.65 -0.41 -23.24
CA ASP A 53 -24.24 -1.67 -23.73
C ASP A 53 -24.38 -1.69 -25.24
N LYS A 54 -24.96 -0.62 -25.81
CA LYS A 54 -25.13 -0.49 -27.27
C LYS A 54 -23.78 -0.30 -27.98
N ALA A 55 -22.80 0.34 -27.30
CA ALA A 55 -21.47 0.46 -27.82
C ALA A 55 -20.81 -0.91 -27.98
N ILE A 56 -20.90 -1.76 -26.94
CA ILE A 56 -20.38 -3.14 -26.95
C ILE A 56 -21.01 -3.93 -28.10
N GLU A 57 -22.34 -3.91 -28.25
CA GLU A 57 -23.04 -4.61 -29.36
C GLU A 57 -22.52 -4.15 -30.73
N SER A 58 -22.39 -2.84 -30.94
CA SER A 58 -21.92 -2.28 -32.20
C SER A 58 -20.44 -2.63 -32.46
N PHE A 59 -19.59 -2.66 -31.44
CA PHE A 59 -18.19 -3.06 -31.58
C PHE A 59 -18.02 -4.56 -31.79
N MET A 60 -18.87 -5.39 -31.18
CA MET A 60 -18.86 -6.85 -31.44
C MET A 60 -19.19 -7.17 -32.91
N GLU A 61 -20.17 -6.48 -33.50
CA GLU A 61 -20.47 -6.60 -34.94
C GLU A 61 -19.22 -6.30 -35.80
N VAL A 62 -18.39 -5.32 -35.41
CA VAL A 62 -17.19 -4.95 -36.15
C VAL A 62 -16.12 -6.06 -36.01
N VAL A 63 -15.91 -6.57 -34.79
CA VAL A 63 -14.93 -7.63 -34.52
C VAL A 63 -15.27 -8.93 -35.25
N GLU A 64 -16.55 -9.27 -35.36
CA GLU A 64 -17.02 -10.44 -36.12
C GLU A 64 -16.82 -10.26 -37.62
N GLY A 65 -17.00 -9.02 -38.14
CA GLY A 65 -16.90 -8.69 -39.56
C GLY A 65 -15.48 -8.42 -40.04
N ASP A 66 -14.60 -7.85 -39.22
CA ASP A 66 -13.23 -7.51 -39.55
C ASP A 66 -12.29 -7.86 -38.41
N PRO A 67 -11.70 -9.07 -38.44
CA PRO A 67 -10.79 -9.54 -37.41
C PRO A 67 -9.48 -8.77 -37.31
N GLU A 68 -9.11 -7.90 -38.23
CA GLU A 68 -7.82 -7.20 -38.22
C GLU A 68 -7.77 -6.00 -37.26
N THR A 69 -8.90 -5.55 -36.74
CA THR A 69 -9.00 -4.38 -35.88
C THR A 69 -8.60 -4.70 -34.42
N VAL A 70 -7.31 -4.82 -34.15
CA VAL A 70 -6.74 -5.18 -32.81
C VAL A 70 -7.15 -4.18 -31.74
N ASP A 71 -7.17 -2.89 -32.04
CA ASP A 71 -7.52 -1.83 -31.08
C ASP A 71 -8.93 -1.97 -30.52
N LEU A 72 -9.81 -2.59 -31.30
CA LEU A 72 -11.19 -2.83 -30.88
C LEU A 72 -11.28 -3.95 -29.83
N TYR A 73 -10.41 -4.96 -29.90
CA TYR A 73 -10.29 -5.98 -28.85
C TYR A 73 -9.83 -5.37 -27.52
N PHE A 74 -8.90 -4.41 -27.54
CA PHE A 74 -8.48 -3.67 -26.35
C PHE A 74 -9.62 -2.84 -25.77
N ALA A 75 -10.33 -2.11 -26.62
CA ALA A 75 -11.47 -1.30 -26.19
C ALA A 75 -12.57 -2.18 -25.55
N LEU A 76 -12.97 -3.25 -26.21
CA LEU A 76 -13.98 -4.19 -25.71
C LEU A 76 -13.53 -4.88 -24.42
N GLY A 77 -12.30 -5.37 -24.35
CA GLY A 77 -11.74 -5.99 -23.15
C GLY A 77 -11.78 -5.04 -21.95
N SER A 78 -11.32 -3.79 -22.15
CA SER A 78 -11.35 -2.77 -21.11
C SER A 78 -12.79 -2.41 -20.67
N MET A 79 -13.76 -2.39 -21.60
CA MET A 79 -15.17 -2.17 -21.27
C MET A 79 -15.74 -3.32 -20.45
N PHE A 80 -15.47 -4.56 -20.82
CA PHE A 80 -15.90 -5.74 -20.06
C PHE A 80 -15.29 -5.75 -18.65
N ARG A 81 -13.99 -5.41 -18.50
CA ARG A 81 -13.33 -5.30 -17.19
C ARG A 81 -14.00 -4.26 -16.30
N ARG A 82 -14.34 -3.07 -16.84
CA ARG A 82 -15.06 -2.02 -16.07
C ARG A 82 -16.44 -2.45 -15.63
N ARG A 83 -17.12 -3.32 -16.38
CA ARG A 83 -18.42 -3.89 -16.02
C ARG A 83 -18.34 -5.07 -15.06
N GLY A 84 -17.15 -5.55 -14.76
CA GLY A 84 -16.93 -6.74 -13.93
C GLY A 84 -17.09 -8.06 -14.70
N GLU A 85 -17.24 -8.02 -16.01
CA GLU A 85 -17.33 -9.19 -16.89
C GLU A 85 -15.91 -9.72 -17.23
N ILE A 86 -15.15 -10.10 -16.19
CA ILE A 86 -13.70 -10.33 -16.29
C ILE A 86 -13.33 -11.47 -17.24
N GLU A 87 -14.10 -12.55 -17.26
CA GLU A 87 -13.87 -13.66 -18.19
C GLU A 87 -13.99 -13.25 -19.67
N ARG A 88 -14.88 -12.31 -19.97
CA ARG A 88 -15.03 -11.77 -21.32
C ARG A 88 -13.87 -10.85 -21.66
N ALA A 89 -13.41 -10.02 -20.70
CA ALA A 89 -12.22 -9.18 -20.86
C ALA A 89 -11.00 -10.03 -21.18
N ILE A 90 -10.73 -11.09 -20.40
CA ILE A 90 -9.63 -12.04 -20.62
C ILE A 90 -9.71 -12.61 -22.05
N ARG A 91 -10.87 -13.11 -22.48
CA ARG A 91 -11.02 -13.66 -23.84
C ARG A 91 -10.71 -12.62 -24.92
N MET A 92 -11.14 -11.36 -24.76
CA MET A 92 -10.84 -10.31 -25.74
C MET A 92 -9.33 -10.04 -25.84
N HIS A 93 -8.66 -9.84 -24.72
CA HIS A 93 -7.24 -9.55 -24.73
C HIS A 93 -6.37 -10.78 -25.13
N GLN A 94 -6.80 -12.01 -24.80
CA GLN A 94 -6.17 -13.23 -25.32
C GLN A 94 -6.32 -13.32 -26.84
N SER A 95 -7.53 -13.11 -27.37
CA SER A 95 -7.76 -13.11 -28.81
C SER A 95 -6.94 -12.02 -29.52
N ALA A 96 -6.75 -10.86 -28.90
CA ALA A 96 -5.84 -9.84 -29.41
C ALA A 96 -4.40 -10.38 -29.47
N LEU A 97 -3.91 -11.01 -28.41
CA LEU A 97 -2.53 -11.52 -28.31
C LEU A 97 -2.22 -12.67 -29.29
N GLU A 98 -3.23 -13.45 -29.67
CA GLU A 98 -3.11 -14.59 -30.61
C GLU A 98 -3.04 -14.17 -32.08
N ARG A 99 -3.20 -12.88 -32.40
CA ARG A 99 -3.17 -12.38 -33.79
C ARG A 99 -1.76 -12.50 -34.39
N PRO A 100 -1.64 -12.99 -35.65
CA PRO A 100 -0.34 -13.26 -36.26
C PRO A 100 0.45 -12.00 -36.63
N ASN A 101 -0.24 -10.87 -36.89
CA ASN A 101 0.38 -9.63 -37.38
C ASN A 101 0.46 -8.54 -36.29
N LEU A 102 0.55 -8.92 -35.03
CA LEU A 102 0.70 -7.96 -33.93
C LEU A 102 2.03 -7.23 -34.01
N SER A 103 2.01 -5.90 -33.93
CA SER A 103 3.21 -5.13 -33.67
C SER A 103 3.74 -5.43 -32.26
N GLU A 104 5.02 -5.17 -32.00
CA GLU A 104 5.61 -5.35 -30.68
C GLU A 104 4.91 -4.45 -29.64
N GLU A 105 4.55 -3.23 -30.02
CA GLU A 105 3.82 -2.30 -29.16
C GLU A 105 2.43 -2.85 -28.78
N GLN A 106 1.68 -3.37 -29.75
CA GLN A 106 0.38 -4.00 -29.50
C GLN A 106 0.50 -5.27 -28.65
N ARG A 107 1.57 -6.04 -28.82
CA ARG A 107 1.85 -7.22 -27.99
C ARG A 107 2.10 -6.83 -26.53
N VAL A 108 2.91 -5.82 -26.30
CA VAL A 108 3.18 -5.26 -24.97
C VAL A 108 1.88 -4.74 -24.33
N GLN A 109 1.06 -4.01 -25.09
CA GLN A 109 -0.24 -3.55 -24.63
C GLN A 109 -1.17 -4.71 -24.27
N ALA A 110 -1.26 -5.75 -25.12
CA ALA A 110 -2.11 -6.92 -24.85
C ALA A 110 -1.68 -7.66 -23.57
N LEU A 111 -0.39 -7.84 -23.35
CA LEU A 111 0.13 -8.47 -22.13
C LEU A 111 -0.19 -7.64 -20.89
N PHE A 112 -0.08 -6.32 -20.98
CA PHE A 112 -0.39 -5.41 -19.89
C PHE A 112 -1.88 -5.46 -19.50
N GLU A 113 -2.77 -5.34 -20.50
CA GLU A 113 -4.22 -5.42 -20.31
C GLU A 113 -4.65 -6.78 -19.75
N LEU A 114 -4.05 -7.87 -20.25
CA LEU A 114 -4.31 -9.23 -19.79
C LEU A 114 -3.83 -9.44 -18.36
N GLY A 115 -2.67 -8.88 -17.98
CA GLY A 115 -2.18 -8.87 -16.60
C GLY A 115 -3.16 -8.18 -15.65
N GLN A 116 -3.73 -7.05 -16.05
CA GLN A 116 -4.76 -6.35 -15.26
C GLN A 116 -6.04 -7.17 -15.12
N ASP A 117 -6.46 -7.86 -16.19
CA ASP A 117 -7.64 -8.73 -16.15
C ASP A 117 -7.43 -9.90 -15.18
N TYR A 118 -6.26 -10.54 -15.22
CA TYR A 118 -5.91 -11.62 -14.29
C TYR A 118 -5.87 -11.14 -12.84
N LEU A 119 -5.34 -9.94 -12.57
CA LEU A 119 -5.41 -9.34 -11.23
C LEU A 119 -6.85 -9.17 -10.75
N LYS A 120 -7.73 -8.66 -11.61
CA LYS A 120 -9.16 -8.49 -11.27
C LYS A 120 -9.88 -9.82 -11.09
N ALA A 121 -9.43 -10.87 -11.78
CA ALA A 121 -9.92 -12.24 -11.61
C ALA A 121 -9.37 -12.94 -10.36
N GLY A 122 -8.35 -12.36 -9.67
CA GLY A 122 -7.64 -13.02 -8.57
C GLY A 122 -6.69 -14.13 -9.00
N LEU A 123 -6.34 -14.19 -10.29
CA LEU A 123 -5.42 -15.18 -10.88
C LEU A 123 -3.99 -14.62 -10.81
N LEU A 124 -3.42 -14.59 -9.59
CA LEU A 124 -2.15 -13.91 -9.32
C LEU A 124 -0.99 -14.50 -10.11
N ASP A 125 -0.85 -15.82 -10.18
CA ASP A 125 0.21 -16.49 -10.94
C ASP A 125 0.23 -16.06 -12.41
N ARG A 126 -0.95 -15.95 -13.05
CA ARG A 126 -1.07 -15.54 -14.46
C ARG A 126 -0.81 -14.05 -14.64
N ALA A 127 -1.22 -13.25 -13.68
CA ALA A 127 -0.94 -11.81 -13.67
C ALA A 127 0.57 -11.58 -13.55
N GLU A 128 1.24 -12.28 -12.63
CA GLU A 128 2.69 -12.26 -12.48
C GLU A 128 3.39 -12.61 -13.79
N GLU A 129 3.04 -13.75 -14.41
CA GLU A 129 3.63 -14.19 -15.70
C GLU A 129 3.49 -13.10 -16.77
N SER A 130 2.34 -12.43 -16.85
CA SER A 130 2.08 -11.39 -17.83
C SER A 130 2.92 -10.15 -17.58
N PHE A 131 2.98 -9.65 -16.34
CA PHE A 131 3.77 -8.47 -15.97
C PHE A 131 5.27 -8.74 -15.95
N ALA A 132 5.71 -9.98 -15.65
CA ALA A 132 7.13 -10.35 -15.68
C ALA A 132 7.73 -10.21 -17.07
N LYS A 133 6.95 -10.41 -18.14
CA LYS A 133 7.35 -10.20 -19.55
C LYS A 133 7.49 -8.71 -19.90
N LEU A 134 6.98 -7.81 -19.06
CA LEU A 134 6.98 -6.36 -19.25
C LEU A 134 8.01 -5.62 -18.37
N ARG A 135 9.00 -6.34 -17.82
CA ARG A 135 10.07 -5.73 -17.02
C ARG A 135 10.97 -4.79 -17.81
N GLU A 136 10.82 -4.76 -19.11
CA GLU A 136 11.49 -3.85 -20.02
C GLU A 136 10.46 -3.16 -20.93
N GLY A 137 10.78 -1.96 -21.43
CA GLY A 137 9.90 -1.25 -22.35
C GLY A 137 8.97 -0.23 -21.71
N PRO A 138 7.92 0.23 -22.44
CA PRO A 138 7.12 1.40 -22.07
C PRO A 138 6.27 1.20 -20.81
N HIS A 139 5.79 -0.01 -20.54
CA HIS A 139 4.96 -0.32 -19.35
C HIS A 139 5.75 -0.85 -18.16
N ARG A 140 7.09 -0.72 -18.18
CA ARG A 140 7.97 -1.24 -17.12
C ARG A 140 7.57 -0.76 -15.72
N ALA A 141 7.38 0.53 -15.53
CA ALA A 141 7.10 1.10 -14.21
C ALA A 141 5.76 0.60 -13.63
N GLU A 142 4.73 0.56 -14.47
CA GLU A 142 3.41 0.05 -14.07
C GLU A 142 3.45 -1.46 -13.83
N ALA A 143 4.12 -2.23 -14.68
CA ALA A 143 4.27 -3.67 -14.50
C ALA A 143 5.02 -4.02 -13.22
N LEU A 144 6.12 -3.30 -12.89
CA LEU A 144 6.85 -3.46 -11.63
C LEU A 144 5.98 -3.10 -10.43
N ALA A 145 5.15 -2.05 -10.51
CA ALA A 145 4.23 -1.69 -9.43
C ALA A 145 3.17 -2.79 -9.19
N HIS A 146 2.64 -3.41 -10.26
CA HIS A 146 1.73 -4.53 -10.14
C HIS A 146 2.41 -5.78 -9.58
N LEU A 147 3.63 -6.10 -10.05
CA LEU A 147 4.43 -7.22 -9.51
C LEU A 147 4.71 -7.04 -8.02
N LEU A 148 5.08 -5.83 -7.59
CA LEU A 148 5.29 -5.54 -6.17
C LEU A 148 4.02 -5.78 -5.34
N ALA A 149 2.86 -5.38 -5.85
CA ALA A 149 1.58 -5.60 -5.18
C ALA A 149 1.24 -7.11 -5.08
N ILE A 150 1.50 -7.88 -6.14
CA ILE A 150 1.33 -9.35 -6.15
C ILE A 150 2.23 -9.98 -5.09
N TYR A 151 3.55 -9.72 -5.13
CA TYR A 151 4.51 -10.32 -4.20
C TYR A 151 4.23 -9.95 -2.73
N GLN A 152 3.74 -8.74 -2.46
CA GLN A 152 3.29 -8.38 -1.10
C GLN A 152 2.06 -9.17 -0.66
N GLN A 153 1.12 -9.41 -1.57
CA GLN A 153 -0.10 -10.19 -1.29
C GLN A 153 0.21 -11.67 -1.05
N GLU A 154 1.15 -12.24 -1.81
CA GLU A 154 1.60 -13.63 -1.71
C GLU A 154 2.68 -13.83 -0.63
N LYS A 155 3.16 -12.72 -0.04
CA LYS A 155 4.24 -12.69 0.95
C LYS A 155 5.58 -13.21 0.42
N GLU A 156 5.79 -13.05 -0.87
CA GLU A 156 7.03 -13.38 -1.57
C GLU A 156 8.05 -12.23 -1.41
N TRP A 157 8.52 -12.06 -0.16
CA TRP A 157 9.26 -10.88 0.26
C TRP A 157 10.61 -10.69 -0.47
N ALA A 158 11.27 -11.77 -0.88
CA ALA A 158 12.52 -11.70 -1.62
C ALA A 158 12.29 -11.05 -3.00
N GLN A 159 11.27 -11.50 -3.73
CA GLN A 159 10.88 -10.94 -5.02
C GLN A 159 10.37 -9.51 -4.87
N ALA A 160 9.64 -9.21 -3.77
CA ALA A 160 9.20 -7.87 -3.45
C ALA A 160 10.37 -6.89 -3.26
N ILE A 161 11.46 -7.32 -2.61
CA ILE A 161 12.69 -6.53 -2.45
C ILE A 161 13.32 -6.25 -3.81
N ASP A 162 13.51 -7.29 -4.65
CA ASP A 162 14.13 -7.13 -5.97
C ASP A 162 13.37 -6.12 -6.83
N VAL A 163 12.04 -6.22 -6.86
CA VAL A 163 11.18 -5.30 -7.61
C VAL A 163 11.19 -3.89 -7.01
N ALA A 164 11.17 -3.75 -5.69
CA ALA A 164 11.23 -2.44 -5.04
C ALA A 164 12.55 -1.71 -5.33
N VAL A 165 13.68 -2.44 -5.36
CA VAL A 165 15.00 -1.90 -5.76
C VAL A 165 14.99 -1.42 -7.22
N MET A 166 14.32 -2.17 -8.11
CA MET A 166 14.17 -1.74 -9.52
C MET A 166 13.32 -0.47 -9.62
N LEU A 167 12.21 -0.39 -8.90
CA LEU A 167 11.34 0.80 -8.85
C LEU A 167 12.07 2.02 -8.28
N GLU A 168 12.87 1.86 -7.22
CA GLU A 168 13.69 2.94 -6.67
C GLU A 168 14.66 3.50 -7.71
N LYS A 169 15.34 2.62 -8.45
CA LYS A 169 16.28 2.99 -9.50
C LYS A 169 15.62 3.71 -10.67
N ASP A 170 14.42 3.28 -11.06
CA ASP A 170 13.71 3.82 -12.23
C ASP A 170 13.02 5.15 -11.93
N SER A 171 12.40 5.27 -10.76
CA SER A 171 11.59 6.45 -10.38
C SER A 171 12.37 7.51 -9.61
N GLY A 172 13.51 7.14 -9.00
CA GLY A 172 14.21 7.97 -8.02
C GLY A 172 13.45 8.16 -6.69
N GLN A 173 12.27 7.56 -6.54
CA GLN A 173 11.52 7.57 -5.29
C GLN A 173 12.10 6.54 -4.35
N SER A 174 12.35 6.92 -3.08
CA SER A 174 12.91 5.99 -2.10
C SER A 174 11.90 4.93 -1.67
N TRP A 175 12.31 3.68 -1.73
CA TRP A 175 11.59 2.50 -1.25
C TRP A 175 12.25 1.86 -0.02
N GLN A 176 13.24 2.55 0.58
CA GLN A 176 14.04 2.02 1.68
C GLN A 176 13.20 1.60 2.89
N LYS A 177 12.10 2.31 3.16
CA LYS A 177 11.19 1.98 4.26
C LYS A 177 10.47 0.65 4.02
N GLU A 178 9.93 0.46 2.83
CA GLU A 178 9.24 -0.76 2.41
C GLU A 178 10.22 -1.94 2.37
N ILE A 179 11.37 -1.78 1.74
CA ILE A 179 12.44 -2.80 1.64
C ILE A 179 12.90 -3.24 3.03
N ALA A 180 13.13 -2.30 3.96
CA ALA A 180 13.52 -2.64 5.33
C ALA A 180 12.44 -3.46 6.05
N ASN A 181 11.15 -3.15 5.83
CA ASN A 181 10.06 -3.93 6.39
C ASN A 181 9.92 -5.32 5.73
N PHE A 182 10.21 -5.46 4.44
CA PHE A 182 10.25 -6.78 3.77
C PHE A 182 11.36 -7.66 4.35
N TYR A 183 12.54 -7.10 4.64
CA TYR A 183 13.58 -7.81 5.37
C TYR A 183 13.12 -8.22 6.77
N CYS A 184 12.35 -7.41 7.48
CA CYS A 184 11.76 -7.78 8.77
C CYS A 184 10.76 -8.95 8.64
N GLU A 185 10.01 -9.04 7.53
CA GLU A 185 9.13 -10.18 7.26
C GLU A 185 9.94 -11.46 6.99
N LEU A 186 11.01 -11.37 6.19
CA LEU A 186 11.92 -12.50 5.97
C LEU A 186 12.54 -12.98 7.28
N ALA A 187 12.97 -12.04 8.13
CA ALA A 187 13.51 -12.36 9.45
C ALA A 187 12.48 -13.07 10.35
N ALA A 188 11.20 -12.67 10.29
CA ALA A 188 10.13 -13.30 11.06
C ALA A 188 9.82 -14.74 10.59
N ALA A 189 10.06 -15.03 9.30
CA ALA A 189 9.91 -16.37 8.73
C ALA A 189 11.13 -17.27 8.94
N SER A 190 12.31 -16.69 9.18
CA SER A 190 13.61 -17.37 9.34
C SER A 190 13.95 -17.61 10.81
N ARG A 191 15.01 -18.40 11.08
CA ARG A 191 15.47 -18.71 12.43
C ARG A 191 17.00 -18.52 12.54
N GLY A 192 17.47 -18.40 13.77
CA GLY A 192 18.92 -18.37 14.06
C GLY A 192 19.64 -17.17 13.43
N ASP A 193 20.81 -17.42 12.86
CA ASP A 193 21.68 -16.38 12.29
C ASP A 193 21.12 -15.76 11.02
N GLU A 194 20.35 -16.51 10.23
CA GLU A 194 19.70 -16.00 9.03
C GLU A 194 18.71 -14.88 9.34
N ALA A 195 17.90 -15.05 10.38
CA ALA A 195 16.97 -14.00 10.80
C ALA A 195 17.72 -12.75 11.30
N GLN A 196 18.88 -12.91 11.92
CA GLN A 196 19.72 -11.78 12.34
C GLN A 196 20.28 -11.04 11.12
N ASP A 197 20.83 -11.75 10.13
CA ASP A 197 21.34 -11.16 8.89
C ASP A 197 20.27 -10.31 8.17
N TYR A 198 19.04 -10.81 8.07
CA TYR A 198 17.94 -10.03 7.50
C TYR A 198 17.63 -8.75 8.29
N LEU A 199 17.65 -8.79 9.62
CA LEU A 199 17.41 -7.60 10.45
C LEU A 199 18.56 -6.58 10.34
N GLU A 200 19.79 -7.03 10.21
CA GLU A 200 20.96 -6.17 9.97
C GLU A 200 20.87 -5.52 8.58
N ARG A 201 20.44 -6.26 7.54
CA ARG A 201 20.15 -5.71 6.21
C ARG A 201 19.01 -4.69 6.24
N ALA A 202 17.96 -4.94 7.03
CA ALA A 202 16.90 -3.98 7.23
C ALA A 202 17.42 -2.63 7.76
N LEU A 203 18.29 -2.67 8.80
CA LEU A 203 18.92 -1.47 9.36
C LEU A 203 19.96 -0.84 8.43
N ALA A 204 20.67 -1.63 7.62
CA ALA A 204 21.57 -1.11 6.60
C ALA A 204 20.82 -0.37 5.50
N THR A 205 19.66 -0.88 5.11
CA THR A 205 18.77 -0.24 4.13
C THR A 205 18.11 1.02 4.70
N ASN A 206 17.52 0.91 5.90
CA ASN A 206 16.87 2.04 6.57
C ASN A 206 17.26 2.08 8.04
N ARG A 207 18.19 2.97 8.40
CA ARG A 207 18.64 3.16 9.79
C ARG A 207 17.52 3.55 10.77
N LYS A 208 16.40 4.08 10.25
CA LYS A 208 15.22 4.46 11.03
C LYS A 208 14.18 3.33 11.13
N CYS A 209 14.47 2.12 10.68
CA CYS A 209 13.55 0.99 10.79
C CYS A 209 13.39 0.56 12.25
N VAL A 210 12.33 1.04 12.89
CA VAL A 210 11.99 0.72 14.29
C VAL A 210 11.74 -0.77 14.47
N ARG A 211 11.05 -1.38 13.50
CA ARG A 211 10.69 -2.81 13.56
C ARG A 211 11.93 -3.71 13.64
N ALA A 212 12.95 -3.41 12.86
CA ALA A 212 14.21 -4.16 12.88
C ALA A 212 14.92 -4.05 14.26
N SER A 213 15.00 -2.84 14.84
CA SER A 213 15.56 -2.63 16.16
C SER A 213 14.77 -3.35 17.26
N LEU A 214 13.42 -3.35 17.13
CA LEU A 214 12.55 -4.08 18.06
C LEU A 214 12.81 -5.59 18.00
N LEU A 215 12.84 -6.18 16.81
CA LEU A 215 13.06 -7.61 16.61
C LEU A 215 14.46 -8.06 17.02
N LEU A 216 15.52 -7.25 16.77
CA LEU A 216 16.86 -7.53 17.25
C LEU A 216 16.92 -7.55 18.77
N GLY A 217 16.28 -6.58 19.41
CA GLY A 217 16.18 -6.55 20.86
C GLY A 217 15.42 -7.76 21.43
N ASP A 218 14.31 -8.16 20.80
CA ASP A 218 13.55 -9.35 21.19
C ASP A 218 14.42 -10.62 21.10
N LYS A 219 15.15 -10.80 19.99
CA LYS A 219 16.10 -11.93 19.83
C LYS A 219 17.23 -11.93 20.86
N ALA A 220 17.81 -10.78 21.15
CA ALA A 220 18.86 -10.65 22.15
C ALA A 220 18.34 -11.01 23.55
N ALA A 221 17.14 -10.53 23.90
CA ALA A 221 16.49 -10.83 25.17
C ALA A 221 16.13 -12.32 25.31
N GLU A 222 15.61 -12.96 24.25
CA GLU A 222 15.34 -14.41 24.21
C GLU A 222 16.61 -15.24 24.40
N ALA A 223 17.75 -14.74 23.92
CA ALA A 223 19.06 -15.35 24.11
C ALA A 223 19.70 -15.02 25.47
N GLY A 224 19.02 -14.30 26.36
CA GLY A 224 19.53 -13.86 27.65
C GLY A 224 20.54 -12.70 27.60
N ARG A 225 20.77 -12.11 26.43
CA ARG A 225 21.66 -10.96 26.22
C ARG A 225 20.94 -9.65 26.49
N HIS A 226 20.52 -9.42 27.73
CA HIS A 226 19.65 -8.32 28.12
C HIS A 226 20.26 -6.92 27.90
N GLU A 227 21.57 -6.75 28.04
CA GLU A 227 22.25 -5.46 27.77
C GLU A 227 22.16 -5.10 26.28
N GLU A 228 22.46 -6.06 25.40
CA GLU A 228 22.33 -5.90 23.95
C GLU A 228 20.87 -5.60 23.55
N ALA A 229 19.91 -6.29 24.18
CA ALA A 229 18.49 -6.04 23.96
C ALA A 229 18.11 -4.59 24.30
N ILE A 230 18.57 -4.08 25.45
CA ILE A 230 18.35 -2.70 25.88
C ILE A 230 18.94 -1.71 24.88
N GLU A 231 20.13 -1.96 24.35
CA GLU A 231 20.77 -1.11 23.36
C GLU A 231 19.94 -1.04 22.06
N HIS A 232 19.44 -2.18 21.56
CA HIS A 232 18.61 -2.22 20.38
C HIS A 232 17.29 -1.46 20.56
N TRP A 233 16.58 -1.68 21.67
CA TRP A 233 15.32 -0.99 21.94
C TRP A 233 15.51 0.50 22.24
N ALA A 234 16.65 0.90 22.84
CA ALA A 234 16.96 2.30 23.10
C ALA A 234 17.11 3.14 21.82
N ARG A 235 17.50 2.53 20.69
CA ARG A 235 17.58 3.19 19.38
C ARG A 235 16.23 3.71 18.90
N VAL A 236 15.13 3.10 19.35
CA VAL A 236 13.76 3.48 18.96
C VAL A 236 13.45 4.94 19.30
N GLU A 237 13.99 5.47 20.40
CA GLU A 237 13.84 6.89 20.77
C GLU A 237 14.36 7.84 19.66
N GLN A 238 15.50 7.50 19.06
CA GLN A 238 16.11 8.30 18.00
C GLN A 238 15.52 8.02 16.62
N GLN A 239 15.01 6.81 16.41
CA GLN A 239 14.41 6.39 15.15
C GLN A 239 13.00 7.00 14.97
N ASN A 240 12.13 6.75 15.93
CA ASN A 240 10.78 7.31 16.00
C ASN A 240 10.20 7.16 17.41
N PRO A 241 10.14 8.24 18.20
CA PRO A 241 9.63 8.20 19.58
C PRO A 241 8.17 7.72 19.70
N GLY A 242 7.37 7.87 18.64
CA GLY A 242 5.99 7.39 18.63
C GLY A 242 5.84 5.89 18.88
N TYR A 243 6.93 5.11 18.71
CA TYR A 243 6.94 3.66 18.91
C TYR A 243 7.47 3.22 20.29
N LEU A 244 7.80 4.17 21.17
CA LEU A 244 8.36 3.85 22.50
C LEU A 244 7.44 3.00 23.36
N ALA A 245 6.12 3.13 23.20
CA ALA A 245 5.16 2.28 23.90
C ALA A 245 5.35 0.78 23.62
N LEU A 246 5.83 0.42 22.42
CA LEU A 246 6.07 -0.99 22.06
C LEU A 246 7.29 -1.58 22.76
N VAL A 247 8.26 -0.76 23.13
CA VAL A 247 9.51 -1.22 23.74
C VAL A 247 9.57 -1.00 25.24
N ALA A 248 8.77 -0.10 25.81
CA ALA A 248 8.83 0.28 27.22
C ALA A 248 8.72 -0.92 28.19
N GLY A 249 7.72 -1.78 27.98
CA GLY A 249 7.54 -2.98 28.80
C GLY A 249 8.65 -4.02 28.62
N ARG A 250 9.24 -4.12 27.41
CA ARG A 250 10.38 -4.98 27.11
C ARG A 250 11.64 -4.51 27.80
N LEU A 251 11.90 -3.20 27.77
CA LEU A 251 13.01 -2.56 28.49
C LEU A 251 12.95 -2.86 29.99
N LEU A 252 11.80 -2.65 30.63
CA LEU A 252 11.62 -2.93 32.07
C LEU A 252 11.92 -4.38 32.40
N LYS A 253 11.46 -5.34 31.61
CA LYS A 253 11.75 -6.78 31.82
C LYS A 253 13.24 -7.09 31.73
N SER A 254 13.96 -6.51 30.77
CA SER A 254 15.41 -6.74 30.64
C SER A 254 16.20 -6.03 31.74
N TYR A 255 15.81 -4.83 32.16
CA TYR A 255 16.39 -4.18 33.33
C TYR A 255 16.14 -4.96 34.61
N GLN A 256 14.95 -5.55 34.78
CA GLN A 256 14.64 -6.43 35.90
C GLN A 256 15.52 -7.69 35.91
N ALA A 257 15.75 -8.31 34.75
CA ALA A 257 16.60 -9.47 34.60
C ALA A 257 18.10 -9.17 34.94
N LEU A 258 18.49 -7.90 34.86
CA LEU A 258 19.82 -7.42 35.23
C LEU A 258 19.89 -6.86 36.67
N ASP A 259 18.83 -7.00 37.48
CA ASP A 259 18.71 -6.39 38.82
C ASP A 259 18.86 -4.85 38.82
N ARG A 260 18.46 -4.17 37.71
CA ARG A 260 18.58 -2.72 37.50
C ARG A 260 17.20 -2.07 37.25
N LEU A 261 16.15 -2.56 37.89
CA LEU A 261 14.76 -2.15 37.63
C LEU A 261 14.55 -0.64 37.86
N GLU A 262 15.20 -0.03 38.88
CA GLU A 262 15.09 1.41 39.16
C GLU A 262 15.58 2.26 38.00
N GLU A 263 16.67 1.87 37.35
CA GLU A 263 17.19 2.56 36.16
C GLU A 263 16.23 2.45 34.98
N GLY A 264 15.68 1.25 34.75
CA GLY A 264 14.66 1.02 33.74
C GLY A 264 13.40 1.86 33.95
N ALA A 265 12.91 1.91 35.20
CA ALA A 265 11.76 2.71 35.58
C ALA A 265 12.00 4.21 35.38
N ALA A 266 13.17 4.72 35.77
CA ALA A 266 13.56 6.11 35.56
C ALA A 266 13.60 6.45 34.06
N ARG A 267 14.14 5.56 33.23
CA ARG A 267 14.21 5.73 31.76
C ARG A 267 12.82 5.79 31.13
N VAL A 268 11.92 4.86 31.46
CA VAL A 268 10.58 4.81 30.89
C VAL A 268 9.73 6.00 31.37
N ARG A 269 9.94 6.50 32.60
CA ARG A 269 9.34 7.75 33.07
C ARG A 269 9.84 8.96 32.28
N ALA A 270 11.13 9.02 31.96
CA ALA A 270 11.68 10.07 31.09
C ALA A 270 11.03 10.04 29.70
N TYR A 271 10.80 8.85 29.15
CA TYR A 271 10.06 8.69 27.87
C TYR A 271 8.64 9.24 27.98
N LEU A 272 7.90 8.93 29.03
CA LEU A 272 6.53 9.46 29.23
C LEU A 272 6.54 10.99 29.36
N SER A 273 7.52 11.56 30.04
CA SER A 273 7.63 13.02 30.22
C SER A 273 7.93 13.75 28.90
N ASN A 274 8.79 13.15 28.05
CA ASN A 274 9.21 13.75 26.79
C ASN A 274 8.23 13.46 25.63
N TYR A 275 7.60 12.29 25.65
CA TYR A 275 6.74 11.77 24.57
C TYR A 275 5.43 11.21 25.16
N PRO A 276 4.52 12.07 25.64
CA PRO A 276 3.31 11.63 26.33
C PRO A 276 2.43 10.75 25.42
N SER A 277 2.05 9.58 25.90
CA SER A 277 1.07 8.72 25.26
C SER A 277 0.33 7.84 26.27
N LEU A 278 -0.92 7.48 25.97
CA LEU A 278 -1.74 6.61 26.82
C LEU A 278 -1.12 5.22 26.99
N ASP A 279 -0.49 4.70 25.94
CA ASP A 279 0.11 3.38 25.95
C ASP A 279 1.39 3.36 26.80
N LEU A 280 2.19 4.44 26.80
CA LEU A 280 3.33 4.61 27.70
C LEU A 280 2.86 4.81 29.15
N LEU A 281 1.79 5.59 29.37
CA LEU A 281 1.23 5.81 30.70
C LEU A 281 0.82 4.48 31.34
N ASP A 282 0.20 3.57 30.61
CA ASP A 282 -0.16 2.24 31.14
C ASP A 282 1.06 1.46 31.65
N VAL A 283 2.17 1.47 30.89
CA VAL A 283 3.40 0.77 31.28
C VAL A 283 4.07 1.42 32.51
N VAL A 284 4.18 2.76 32.49
CA VAL A 284 4.81 3.52 33.61
C VAL A 284 3.96 3.42 34.87
N PHE A 285 2.63 3.46 34.73
CA PHE A 285 1.72 3.28 35.85
C PHE A 285 1.96 1.93 36.55
N GLN A 286 2.00 0.83 35.78
CA GLN A 286 2.19 -0.49 36.34
C GLN A 286 3.57 -0.59 37.03
N ALA A 287 4.63 -0.09 36.39
CA ALA A 287 5.96 -0.10 36.95
C ALA A 287 6.06 0.74 38.26
N THR A 288 5.38 1.88 38.31
CA THR A 288 5.33 2.72 39.52
C THR A 288 4.51 2.06 40.62
N LEU A 289 3.39 1.43 40.26
CA LEU A 289 2.55 0.70 41.22
C LEU A 289 3.34 -0.44 41.90
N ASP A 290 4.08 -1.21 41.09
CA ASP A 290 4.86 -2.36 41.59
C ASP A 290 6.06 -1.93 42.46
N ALA A 291 6.71 -0.80 42.12
CA ALA A 291 7.92 -0.33 42.82
C ALA A 291 7.61 0.60 43.99
N GLU A 292 6.67 1.50 43.89
CA GLU A 292 6.46 2.62 44.82
C GLU A 292 5.06 2.57 45.48
N GLY A 293 4.17 1.71 44.99
CA GLY A 293 2.82 1.51 45.53
C GLY A 293 1.75 2.44 44.92
N PRO A 294 0.51 2.26 45.41
CA PRO A 294 -0.68 2.86 44.78
C PRO A 294 -0.75 4.40 44.89
N GLU A 295 -0.18 4.99 45.95
CA GLU A 295 -0.22 6.44 46.12
C GLU A 295 0.68 7.16 45.12
N ALA A 296 1.91 6.63 44.88
CA ALA A 296 2.83 7.15 43.88
C ALA A 296 2.24 7.00 42.45
N ALA A 297 1.64 5.85 42.15
CA ALA A 297 0.95 5.59 40.89
C ALA A 297 -0.22 6.56 40.65
N TYR A 298 -1.01 6.86 41.70
CA TYR A 298 -2.08 7.87 41.64
C TYR A 298 -1.54 9.26 41.31
N HIS A 299 -0.48 9.69 41.98
CA HIS A 299 0.12 11.01 41.71
C HIS A 299 0.66 11.12 40.31
N LEU A 300 1.32 10.08 39.80
CA LEU A 300 1.81 10.01 38.42
C LEU A 300 0.68 10.25 37.42
N VAL A 301 -0.40 9.47 37.52
CA VAL A 301 -1.54 9.57 36.58
C VAL A 301 -2.23 10.92 36.70
N ARG A 302 -2.41 11.41 37.91
CA ARG A 302 -3.04 12.74 38.17
C ARG A 302 -2.22 13.87 37.52
N ASP A 303 -0.91 13.84 37.65
CA ASP A 303 -0.05 14.88 37.09
C ASP A 303 0.04 14.81 35.57
N GLU A 304 0.04 13.58 35.00
CA GLU A 304 -0.06 13.40 33.56
C GLU A 304 -1.42 13.85 33.01
N LEU A 305 -2.52 13.52 33.69
CA LEU A 305 -3.87 13.94 33.29
C LEU A 305 -4.07 15.46 33.31
N LYS A 306 -3.36 16.18 34.19
CA LYS A 306 -3.36 17.65 34.18
C LYS A 306 -2.66 18.21 32.94
N ARG A 307 -1.65 17.54 32.42
CA ARG A 307 -0.93 17.94 31.20
C ARG A 307 -1.70 17.56 29.95
N ASN A 308 -2.23 16.34 29.94
CA ASN A 308 -2.91 15.72 28.80
C ASN A 308 -4.27 15.16 29.26
N PRO A 309 -5.34 16.01 29.34
CA PRO A 309 -6.66 15.59 29.81
C PRO A 309 -7.32 14.64 28.77
N THR A 310 -7.54 13.38 29.17
CA THR A 310 -8.19 12.36 28.36
C THR A 310 -9.14 11.53 29.20
N LEU A 311 -10.20 10.98 28.59
CA LEU A 311 -11.15 10.09 29.31
C LEU A 311 -10.51 8.74 29.66
N LEU A 312 -9.60 8.25 28.81
CA LEU A 312 -8.83 7.04 29.12
C LEU A 312 -7.87 7.29 30.28
N GLY A 313 -7.24 8.45 30.35
CA GLY A 313 -6.44 8.89 31.50
C GLY A 313 -7.30 9.02 32.77
N LEU A 314 -8.52 9.53 32.66
CA LEU A 314 -9.47 9.57 33.78
C LEU A 314 -9.83 8.15 34.27
N ASN A 315 -10.09 7.22 33.36
CA ASN A 315 -10.34 5.82 33.72
C ASN A 315 -9.15 5.23 34.50
N LYS A 316 -7.92 5.54 34.07
CA LYS A 316 -6.70 5.10 34.76
C LYS A 316 -6.54 5.78 36.15
N LEU A 317 -6.91 7.05 36.29
CA LEU A 317 -6.91 7.74 37.57
C LEU A 317 -7.88 7.10 38.57
N ILE A 318 -9.10 6.74 38.13
CA ILE A 318 -10.07 6.06 38.95
C ILE A 318 -9.57 4.65 39.35
N GLU A 319 -8.91 3.96 38.44
CA GLU A 319 -8.25 2.68 38.71
C GLU A 319 -7.20 2.83 39.83
N ALA A 320 -6.34 3.84 39.75
CA ALA A 320 -5.36 4.15 40.79
C ALA A 320 -6.02 4.48 42.16
N GLN A 321 -7.11 5.26 42.14
CA GLN A 321 -7.87 5.57 43.37
C GLN A 321 -8.48 4.33 44.01
N LEU A 322 -8.99 3.39 43.20
CA LEU A 322 -9.61 2.16 43.70
C LEU A 322 -8.64 1.26 44.48
N LEU A 323 -7.33 1.33 44.15
CA LEU A 323 -6.30 0.54 44.85
C LEU A 323 -6.13 0.93 46.32
N SER A 324 -6.35 2.22 46.65
CA SER A 324 -6.21 2.75 48.01
C SER A 324 -7.53 3.18 48.63
N ALA A 325 -8.67 2.99 47.93
CA ALA A 325 -9.98 3.48 48.40
C ALA A 325 -10.49 2.71 49.62
N PRO A 326 -11.01 3.40 50.64
CA PRO A 326 -11.73 2.80 51.75
C PRO A 326 -13.04 2.14 51.28
N ALA A 327 -13.51 1.17 52.04
CA ALA A 327 -14.62 0.29 51.64
C ALA A 327 -15.92 1.06 51.31
N ASP A 328 -16.19 2.14 52.03
CA ASP A 328 -17.38 3.00 51.88
C ASP A 328 -17.40 3.75 50.50
N ARG A 329 -16.25 4.08 49.95
CA ARG A 329 -16.13 4.78 48.66
C ARG A 329 -15.88 3.88 47.47
N ARG A 330 -15.52 2.63 47.71
CA ARG A 330 -15.13 1.69 46.65
C ARG A 330 -16.27 1.41 45.64
N THR A 331 -17.48 1.25 46.16
CA THR A 331 -18.67 0.97 45.34
C THR A 331 -18.97 2.11 44.37
N ASP A 332 -18.87 3.36 44.85
CA ASP A 332 -19.14 4.56 44.04
C ASP A 332 -18.06 4.72 42.95
N LEU A 333 -16.77 4.50 43.29
CA LEU A 333 -15.67 4.57 42.34
C LEU A 333 -15.76 3.46 41.29
N GLU A 334 -16.16 2.23 41.67
CA GLU A 334 -16.40 1.13 40.72
C GLU A 334 -17.53 1.47 39.75
N MET A 335 -18.62 2.07 40.22
CA MET A 335 -19.73 2.53 39.38
C MET A 335 -19.24 3.59 38.37
N VAL A 336 -18.50 4.59 38.82
CA VAL A 336 -17.93 5.62 37.93
C VAL A 336 -16.94 5.02 36.94
N LYS A 337 -16.05 4.12 37.39
CA LYS A 337 -15.12 3.38 36.52
C LYS A 337 -15.85 2.64 35.40
N ASN A 338 -16.90 1.88 35.75
CA ASN A 338 -17.69 1.11 34.80
C ASN A 338 -18.40 2.02 33.79
N LEU A 339 -18.94 3.14 34.24
CA LEU A 339 -19.56 4.14 33.36
C LEU A 339 -18.55 4.71 32.37
N VAL A 340 -17.42 5.22 32.86
CA VAL A 340 -16.34 5.75 32.03
C VAL A 340 -15.81 4.68 31.07
N HIS A 341 -15.55 3.45 31.56
CA HIS A 341 -15.06 2.36 30.74
C HIS A 341 -16.05 1.99 29.63
N THR A 342 -17.34 1.95 29.91
CA THR A 342 -18.36 1.61 28.91
C THR A 342 -18.38 2.64 27.77
N HIS A 343 -18.29 3.92 28.11
CA HIS A 343 -18.30 5.01 27.12
C HIS A 343 -16.96 5.16 26.39
N THR A 344 -15.83 4.85 27.04
CA THR A 344 -14.50 4.97 26.41
C THR A 344 -14.04 3.75 25.64
N ARG A 345 -14.68 2.59 25.84
CA ARG A 345 -14.30 1.32 25.18
C ARG A 345 -14.25 1.39 23.64
N GLY A 346 -15.04 2.29 23.04
CA GLY A 346 -15.06 2.51 21.59
C GLY A 346 -14.08 3.59 21.11
N LEU A 347 -13.54 4.42 22.00
CA LEU A 347 -12.79 5.62 21.64
C LEU A 347 -11.31 5.36 21.35
N ALA A 348 -10.69 4.46 22.15
CA ALA A 348 -9.27 4.17 22.02
C ALA A 348 -8.97 3.31 20.78
N ARG A 349 -8.55 3.94 19.70
CA ARG A 349 -8.23 3.29 18.43
C ARG A 349 -6.90 3.77 17.90
N TYR A 350 -6.20 2.88 17.21
CA TYR A 350 -5.10 3.25 16.33
C TYR A 350 -5.67 3.73 15.01
N SER A 351 -5.04 4.70 14.38
CA SER A 351 -5.48 5.28 13.11
C SER A 351 -4.33 5.31 12.12
N CYS A 352 -4.61 4.99 10.86
CA CYS A 352 -3.62 5.11 9.78
C CYS A 352 -3.51 6.55 9.31
N ASP A 353 -2.29 7.10 9.32
CA ASP A 353 -2.03 8.48 8.89
C ASP A 353 -2.23 8.68 7.38
N ASN A 354 -2.20 7.59 6.60
CA ASN A 354 -2.35 7.66 5.14
C ASN A 354 -3.81 7.58 4.68
N CYS A 355 -4.60 6.63 5.21
CA CYS A 355 -5.97 6.39 4.72
C CYS A 355 -7.06 6.56 5.77
N GLY A 356 -6.71 6.87 7.03
CA GLY A 356 -7.67 7.04 8.12
C GLY A 356 -8.29 5.73 8.64
N PHE A 357 -7.83 4.55 8.20
CA PHE A 357 -8.32 3.26 8.70
C PHE A 357 -8.10 3.16 10.21
N LYS A 358 -9.14 2.76 10.96
CA LYS A 358 -9.14 2.70 12.41
C LYS A 358 -9.36 1.27 12.91
N ALA A 359 -8.53 0.82 13.86
CA ALA A 359 -8.68 -0.47 14.51
C ALA A 359 -8.26 -0.40 15.99
N ARG A 360 -8.64 -1.44 16.75
CA ARG A 360 -8.22 -1.60 18.16
C ARG A 360 -6.86 -2.28 18.30
N GLN A 361 -6.34 -2.81 17.21
CA GLN A 361 -5.06 -3.52 17.15
C GLN A 361 -4.08 -2.70 16.32
N PHE A 362 -2.82 -2.72 16.75
CA PHE A 362 -1.71 -2.14 16.02
C PHE A 362 -1.29 -3.05 14.86
N TYR A 363 -0.91 -2.44 13.73
CA TYR A 363 -0.37 -3.13 12.55
C TYR A 363 0.87 -2.42 12.02
N TRP A 364 1.91 -3.16 11.64
CA TRP A 364 3.07 -2.61 10.95
C TRP A 364 2.76 -2.19 9.52
N GLN A 365 1.93 -2.96 8.84
CA GLN A 365 1.37 -2.63 7.54
C GLN A 365 -0.12 -2.36 7.69
N CYS A 366 -0.60 -1.23 7.20
CA CYS A 366 -2.02 -0.91 7.26
C CYS A 366 -2.84 -1.91 6.42
N PRO A 367 -3.84 -2.59 6.97
CA PRO A 367 -4.61 -3.59 6.23
C PRO A 367 -5.51 -3.00 5.14
N ALA A 368 -5.77 -1.68 5.17
CA ALA A 368 -6.63 -1.02 4.19
C ALA A 368 -5.86 -0.44 3.00
N CYS A 369 -4.74 0.27 3.25
CA CYS A 369 -3.97 0.91 2.19
C CYS A 369 -2.62 0.26 1.91
N LEU A 370 -2.29 -0.83 2.64
CA LEU A 370 -1.04 -1.59 2.55
C LEU A 370 0.25 -0.75 2.80
N GLY A 371 0.10 0.48 3.28
CA GLY A 371 1.23 1.33 3.63
C GLY A 371 1.98 0.81 4.85
N TRP A 372 3.32 0.79 4.78
CA TRP A 372 4.20 0.41 5.88
C TRP A 372 4.48 1.60 6.78
N GLU A 373 4.50 1.36 8.11
CA GLU A 373 4.78 2.40 9.14
C GLU A 373 3.86 3.63 9.03
N THR A 374 2.67 3.47 8.44
CA THR A 374 1.64 4.51 8.35
C THR A 374 0.60 4.41 9.48
N TYR A 375 0.78 3.43 10.36
CA TYR A 375 -0.16 3.11 11.43
C TYR A 375 0.56 3.20 12.79
N PRO A 376 0.75 4.43 13.33
CA PRO A 376 1.53 4.62 14.55
C PRO A 376 0.91 3.88 15.74
N PRO A 377 1.74 3.28 16.63
CA PRO A 377 1.26 2.56 17.81
C PRO A 377 0.83 3.52 18.93
N ARG A 378 0.01 4.51 18.60
CA ARG A 378 -0.52 5.50 19.52
C ARG A 378 -2.04 5.52 19.44
N ARG A 379 -2.71 5.10 20.48
CA ARG A 379 -4.16 5.21 20.60
C ARG A 379 -4.56 6.66 20.81
N ALA A 380 -5.51 7.14 20.03
CA ALA A 380 -6.11 8.45 20.18
C ALA A 380 -7.55 8.28 20.68
N GLU A 381 -8.00 9.23 21.53
CA GLU A 381 -9.41 9.36 21.84
C GLU A 381 -10.07 10.13 20.70
N GLU A 382 -10.97 9.49 19.99
CA GLU A 382 -11.84 10.17 19.06
C GLU A 382 -13.24 10.20 19.61
N PHE A 383 -13.73 11.41 19.81
CA PHE A 383 -15.14 11.64 20.03
C PHE A 383 -15.82 11.55 18.67
N GLU A 384 -16.59 10.49 18.45
CA GLU A 384 -17.58 10.51 17.37
C GLU A 384 -18.59 11.58 17.79
N LEU A 385 -18.46 12.77 17.19
CA LEU A 385 -19.55 13.72 17.19
C LEU A 385 -20.68 13.01 16.47
N ALA A 386 -21.67 12.56 17.22
CA ALA A 386 -22.90 11.99 16.65
C ALA A 386 -23.45 12.99 15.63
N PRO A 387 -23.90 12.54 14.44
CA PRO A 387 -24.47 13.40 13.41
C PRO A 387 -25.71 14.14 13.88
#